data_255281930437c5521ecb8a91952f3e50
#
_entry.id   255281930437c5521ecb8a91952f3e50
#
_cell.length_a   1.000
_cell.length_b   1.000
_cell.length_c   1.000
_cell.angle_alpha   90.00
_cell.angle_beta   90.00
_cell.angle_gamma   90.00
#
_symmetry.space_group_name_H-M   'P 1'
#
loop_
_entity.id
_entity.type
_entity.pdbx_description
1 polymer ?
#
loop_
_entity_poly.entity_id
_entity_poly.type
_entity_poly.pdbx_seq_one_letter_code
_entity_poly.pdbx_strand_id
1 'polypeptide(L)'
;MYAGMSLGSAFDDTSRALLPVRKRSGRDELILWGRKDGEPGESEQVPVVKAETIKSGDWDRYHPRWVKLFLRRFRVPDTNGVPHWHDIPEGSFIQGVLIKDTDERGTRRVYIASIVVPDRFQTMSEDGRWPHVSEPGTPTLQHRSVPSEDSDIY
;
A
#
# COMPACT_ATOMS: atom_id res chain seq x y z
N MET A 1 15.23 -6.98 4.59
CA MET A 1 13.75 -6.94 4.73
C MET A 1 13.36 -5.95 5.80
N TYR A 2 12.35 -5.18 5.56
CA TYR A 2 11.89 -4.14 6.48
C TYR A 2 11.08 -4.75 7.61
N ALA A 3 11.27 -4.22 8.84
CA ALA A 3 10.71 -4.84 10.04
C ALA A 3 9.18 -4.80 10.09
N GLY A 4 8.58 -3.75 9.55
CA GLY A 4 7.14 -3.64 9.56
C GLY A 4 6.68 -2.20 9.42
N MET A 5 5.38 -2.00 9.48
CA MET A 5 4.77 -0.69 9.39
C MET A 5 3.54 -0.61 10.29
N SER A 6 3.18 0.61 10.67
CA SER A 6 1.96 0.88 11.44
C SER A 6 1.01 1.67 10.56
N LEU A 7 -0.19 1.13 10.37
CA LEU A 7 -1.23 1.84 9.62
C LEU A 7 -1.85 2.91 10.54
N GLY A 8 -1.90 4.14 10.03
CA GLY A 8 -2.47 5.26 10.77
C GLY A 8 -1.42 6.11 11.47
N SER A 9 -1.11 5.83 12.74
CA SER A 9 -0.29 6.71 13.55
C SER A 9 1.12 6.97 13.01
N ALA A 10 1.76 5.99 12.39
CA ALA A 10 3.09 6.18 11.83
C ALA A 10 3.10 7.15 10.63
N PHE A 11 1.96 7.29 9.97
CA PHE A 11 1.83 8.22 8.86
C PHE A 11 1.87 9.68 9.31
N ASP A 12 1.48 9.94 10.56
CA ASP A 12 1.45 11.29 11.12
C ASP A 12 2.81 11.76 11.65
N ASP A 13 3.80 10.86 11.65
CA ASP A 13 5.15 11.22 12.06
C ASP A 13 5.71 12.33 11.16
N THR A 14 6.51 13.22 11.74
CA THR A 14 7.16 14.30 11.00
C THR A 14 8.23 13.81 10.05
N SER A 15 8.84 12.66 10.32
CA SER A 15 9.77 12.03 9.40
C SER A 15 9.01 11.41 8.22
N ARG A 16 9.55 11.57 7.02
CA ARG A 16 8.85 11.10 5.82
C ARG A 16 8.98 9.59 5.67
N ALA A 17 7.84 8.89 5.76
CA ALA A 17 7.82 7.44 5.63
C ALA A 17 7.98 6.99 4.18
N LEU A 18 8.79 5.95 3.99
CA LEU A 18 9.02 5.31 2.71
C LEU A 18 8.65 3.83 2.83
N LEU A 19 8.18 3.24 1.74
CA LEU A 19 7.91 1.80 1.69
C LEU A 19 8.74 1.13 0.60
N PRO A 20 9.16 -0.13 0.83
CA PRO A 20 9.97 -0.88 -0.12
C PRO A 20 9.09 -1.50 -1.20
N VAL A 21 9.24 -1.04 -2.43
CA VAL A 21 8.53 -1.60 -3.58
C VAL A 21 9.45 -2.59 -4.29
N ARG A 22 9.02 -3.84 -4.41
CA ARG A 22 9.82 -4.89 -5.02
C ARG A 22 9.89 -4.72 -6.54
N LYS A 23 11.10 -4.72 -7.05
CA LYS A 23 11.37 -4.68 -8.48
C LYS A 23 11.55 -6.10 -9.04
N ARG A 24 11.46 -6.22 -10.35
CA ARG A 24 11.70 -7.51 -11.04
C ARG A 24 13.09 -8.06 -10.77
N SER A 25 14.07 -7.19 -10.53
CA SER A 25 15.43 -7.58 -10.19
C SER A 25 15.52 -8.29 -8.83
N GLY A 26 14.46 -8.26 -8.03
CA GLY A 26 14.45 -8.76 -6.66
C GLY A 26 14.90 -7.73 -5.63
N ARG A 27 15.27 -6.54 -6.05
CA ARG A 27 15.64 -5.45 -5.15
C ARG A 27 14.42 -4.62 -4.78
N ASP A 28 14.49 -3.98 -3.64
CA ASP A 28 13.47 -3.05 -3.19
C ASP A 28 13.90 -1.61 -3.46
N GLU A 29 12.96 -0.82 -3.97
CA GLU A 29 13.14 0.62 -4.11
C GLU A 29 12.28 1.33 -3.08
N LEU A 30 12.85 2.24 -2.32
CA LEU A 30 12.10 3.01 -1.33
C LEU A 30 11.33 4.12 -2.00
N ILE A 31 10.02 4.11 -1.82
CA ILE A 31 9.11 5.08 -2.45
C ILE A 31 8.27 5.74 -1.36
N LEU A 32 7.95 7.02 -1.54
CA LEU A 32 7.14 7.78 -0.61
C LEU A 32 5.81 7.06 -0.33
N TRP A 33 5.48 6.91 0.95
CA TRP A 33 4.23 6.29 1.37
C TRP A 33 3.13 7.33 1.44
N GLY A 34 2.21 7.31 0.47
CA GLY A 34 1.10 8.23 0.40
C GLY A 34 1.51 9.69 0.18
N ARG A 35 0.58 10.60 0.40
CA ARG A 35 0.83 12.05 0.31
C ARG A 35 0.48 12.70 1.64
N LYS A 36 1.33 13.59 2.11
CA LYS A 36 1.07 14.39 3.30
C LYS A 36 0.65 15.80 2.91
N ASP A 37 -0.01 16.48 3.87
CA ASP A 37 -0.39 17.87 3.69
C ASP A 37 0.83 18.73 3.32
N GLY A 38 0.63 19.62 2.35
CA GLY A 38 1.69 20.49 1.87
C GLY A 38 2.59 19.90 0.80
N GLU A 39 2.51 18.59 0.55
CA GLU A 39 3.28 17.95 -0.52
C GLU A 39 2.62 18.20 -1.88
N PRO A 40 3.43 18.31 -2.95
CA PRO A 40 2.88 18.59 -4.28
C PRO A 40 2.02 17.47 -4.81
N GLY A 41 1.07 17.80 -5.69
CA GLY A 41 0.18 16.84 -6.33
C GLY A 41 -1.24 16.94 -5.81
N GLU A 42 -2.10 16.08 -6.32
CA GLU A 42 -3.53 16.06 -5.99
C GLU A 42 -4.01 14.72 -5.43
N SER A 43 -3.11 13.74 -5.31
CA SER A 43 -3.50 12.44 -4.77
C SER A 43 -3.96 12.57 -3.31
N GLU A 44 -4.70 11.58 -2.84
CA GLU A 44 -5.27 11.63 -1.51
C GLU A 44 -4.23 11.63 -0.40
N GLN A 45 -4.50 12.38 0.66
CA GLN A 45 -3.61 12.51 1.81
C GLN A 45 -3.89 11.41 2.82
N VAL A 46 -3.70 10.17 2.39
CA VAL A 46 -3.95 8.96 3.20
C VAL A 46 -2.83 7.96 2.96
N PRO A 47 -2.61 7.02 3.89
CA PRO A 47 -1.63 5.95 3.68
C PRO A 47 -2.22 4.72 2.97
N VAL A 48 -3.54 4.55 3.02
CA VAL A 48 -4.23 3.34 2.56
C VAL A 48 -5.36 3.72 1.64
N VAL A 49 -5.54 2.95 0.57
CA VAL A 49 -6.63 3.12 -0.39
C VAL A 49 -7.40 1.80 -0.50
N LYS A 50 -8.71 1.90 -0.72
CA LYS A 50 -9.52 0.70 -0.94
C LYS A 50 -9.18 0.09 -2.30
N ALA A 51 -8.92 -1.22 -2.33
CA ALA A 51 -8.63 -1.92 -3.59
C ALA A 51 -9.75 -1.71 -4.61
N GLU A 52 -10.99 -1.67 -4.16
CA GLU A 52 -12.16 -1.46 -5.01
C GLU A 52 -12.09 -0.12 -5.75
N THR A 53 -11.59 0.92 -5.09
CA THR A 53 -11.45 2.26 -5.70
C THR A 53 -10.46 2.24 -6.86
N ILE A 54 -9.39 1.47 -6.74
CA ILE A 54 -8.42 1.32 -7.83
C ILE A 54 -9.02 0.53 -8.98
N LYS A 55 -9.71 -0.57 -8.67
CA LYS A 55 -10.32 -1.43 -9.69
C LYS A 55 -11.43 -0.73 -10.45
N SER A 56 -12.14 0.22 -9.82
CA SER A 56 -13.20 0.96 -10.47
C SER A 56 -12.70 1.98 -11.50
N GLY A 57 -11.42 2.30 -11.46
CA GLY A 57 -10.83 3.30 -12.36
C GLY A 57 -10.82 4.71 -11.82
N ASP A 58 -11.27 4.94 -10.58
CA ASP A 58 -11.34 6.28 -10.00
C ASP A 58 -9.98 6.96 -9.89
N TRP A 59 -8.91 6.17 -9.90
CA TRP A 59 -7.54 6.68 -9.79
C TRP A 59 -6.76 6.62 -11.11
N ASP A 60 -7.42 6.36 -12.24
CA ASP A 60 -6.73 6.17 -13.52
C ASP A 60 -5.85 7.36 -13.92
N ARG A 61 -6.20 8.58 -13.51
CA ARG A 61 -5.39 9.77 -13.81
C ARG A 61 -4.00 9.74 -13.16
N TYR A 62 -3.79 8.91 -12.14
CA TYR A 62 -2.51 8.74 -11.47
C TYR A 62 -1.72 7.56 -12.02
N HIS A 63 -2.20 6.90 -13.05
CA HIS A 63 -1.57 5.74 -13.68
C HIS A 63 -1.23 4.65 -12.66
N PRO A 64 -2.21 4.16 -11.88
CA PRO A 64 -1.97 3.22 -10.80
C PRO A 64 -1.47 1.87 -11.29
N ARG A 65 -0.59 1.26 -10.50
CA ARG A 65 -0.02 -0.05 -10.80
C ARG A 65 0.06 -0.85 -9.52
N TRP A 66 -0.29 -2.13 -9.61
CA TRP A 66 -0.16 -3.03 -8.49
C TRP A 66 1.31 -3.39 -8.27
N VAL A 67 1.75 -3.29 -7.02
CA VAL A 67 3.13 -3.60 -6.63
C VAL A 67 3.14 -4.46 -5.39
N LYS A 68 4.26 -5.12 -5.12
CA LYS A 68 4.44 -6.00 -3.97
C LYS A 68 5.31 -5.34 -2.93
N LEU A 69 4.84 -5.40 -1.68
CA LEU A 69 5.55 -4.87 -0.53
C LEU A 69 5.87 -6.04 0.40
N PHE A 70 7.15 -6.45 0.46
CA PHE A 70 7.59 -7.55 1.30
C PHE A 70 7.97 -7.00 2.68
N LEU A 71 7.01 -7.04 3.60
CA LEU A 71 7.16 -6.57 4.97
C LEU A 71 7.00 -7.76 5.92
N ARG A 72 7.54 -7.64 7.12
CA ARG A 72 7.43 -8.71 8.13
C ARG A 72 6.12 -8.70 8.86
N ARG A 73 5.57 -7.53 9.12
CA ARG A 73 4.37 -7.37 9.92
C ARG A 73 3.74 -6.00 9.69
N PHE A 74 2.49 -5.89 10.11
CA PHE A 74 1.78 -4.62 10.09
C PHE A 74 1.02 -4.46 11.41
N ARG A 75 0.70 -3.22 11.76
CA ARG A 75 -0.03 -2.90 12.98
C ARG A 75 -1.30 -2.15 12.65
N VAL A 76 -2.42 -2.63 13.18
CA VAL A 76 -3.71 -1.98 13.05
C VAL A 76 -4.41 -1.93 14.42
N PRO A 77 -5.24 -0.90 14.67
CA PRO A 77 -6.04 -0.87 15.89
C PRO A 77 -7.21 -1.85 15.78
N ASP A 78 -7.52 -2.51 16.90
CA ASP A 78 -8.69 -3.36 17.00
C ASP A 78 -9.97 -2.53 17.22
N THR A 79 -11.11 -3.20 17.42
CA THR A 79 -12.40 -2.53 17.62
C THR A 79 -12.44 -1.65 18.86
N ASN A 80 -11.52 -1.83 19.80
CA ASN A 80 -11.39 -1.01 21.00
C ASN A 80 -10.31 0.08 20.86
N GLY A 81 -9.72 0.22 19.66
CA GLY A 81 -8.67 1.19 19.42
C GLY A 81 -7.28 0.75 19.89
N VAL A 82 -7.12 -0.50 20.33
CA VAL A 82 -5.84 -1.02 20.81
C VAL A 82 -5.04 -1.56 19.62
N PRO A 83 -3.81 -1.04 19.39
CA PRO A 83 -3.01 -1.51 18.24
C PRO A 83 -2.44 -2.89 18.50
N HIS A 84 -2.45 -3.72 17.45
CA HIS A 84 -1.86 -5.05 17.46
C HIS A 84 -0.98 -5.26 16.23
N TRP A 85 0.15 -5.90 16.43
CA TRP A 85 1.02 -6.33 15.34
C TRP A 85 0.57 -7.68 14.81
N HIS A 86 0.57 -7.81 13.49
CA HIS A 86 0.23 -9.05 12.79
C HIS A 86 1.40 -9.43 11.89
N ASP A 87 1.87 -10.67 12.04
CA ASP A 87 2.98 -11.16 11.24
C ASP A 87 2.50 -11.48 9.82
N ILE A 88 3.35 -11.16 8.85
CA ILE A 88 3.12 -11.53 7.46
C ILE A 88 3.96 -12.78 7.22
N PRO A 89 3.33 -13.90 6.79
CA PRO A 89 4.06 -15.14 6.56
C PRO A 89 5.21 -14.94 5.57
N GLU A 90 6.30 -15.69 5.78
CA GLU A 90 7.44 -15.64 4.87
C GLU A 90 7.01 -15.95 3.44
N GLY A 91 7.49 -15.16 2.49
CA GLY A 91 7.10 -15.27 1.09
C GLY A 91 5.82 -14.56 0.71
N SER A 92 5.02 -14.15 1.69
CA SER A 92 3.83 -13.34 1.45
C SER A 92 4.18 -11.86 1.38
N PHE A 93 3.28 -11.08 0.80
CA PHE A 93 3.51 -9.65 0.65
C PHE A 93 2.20 -8.88 0.81
N ILE A 94 2.31 -7.59 1.09
CA ILE A 94 1.17 -6.68 1.08
C ILE A 94 1.04 -6.11 -0.33
N GLN A 95 -0.18 -6.10 -0.84
CA GLN A 95 -0.49 -5.49 -2.13
C GLN A 95 -0.45 -3.98 -1.99
N GLY A 96 0.39 -3.33 -2.77
CA GLY A 96 0.47 -1.88 -2.83
C GLY A 96 0.00 -1.35 -4.17
N VAL A 97 -0.20 -0.05 -4.22
CA VAL A 97 -0.53 0.68 -5.44
C VAL A 97 0.50 1.78 -5.64
N LEU A 98 1.25 1.67 -6.71
CA LEU A 98 2.21 2.70 -7.11
C LEU A 98 1.53 3.67 -8.05
N ILE A 99 1.62 4.96 -7.75
CA ILE A 99 1.04 6.01 -8.58
C ILE A 99 2.08 7.04 -8.99
N LYS A 100 1.72 7.81 -10.00
CA LYS A 100 2.44 9.01 -10.39
C LYS A 100 1.51 10.20 -10.14
N ASP A 101 1.89 11.06 -9.23
CA ASP A 101 1.05 12.22 -8.88
C ASP A 101 1.05 13.25 -10.00
N THR A 102 0.15 14.22 -9.89
CA THR A 102 -0.12 15.21 -10.95
C THR A 102 0.79 16.43 -10.91
N ASP A 103 1.75 16.48 -9.98
CA ASP A 103 2.72 17.55 -9.92
C ASP A 103 3.69 17.51 -11.14
N GLU A 104 4.42 18.58 -11.36
CA GLU A 104 5.33 18.71 -12.51
C GLU A 104 6.38 17.62 -12.58
N ARG A 105 6.84 17.13 -11.43
CA ARG A 105 7.85 16.08 -11.36
C ARG A 105 7.27 14.68 -11.53
N GLY A 106 5.95 14.54 -11.50
CA GLY A 106 5.31 13.22 -11.50
C GLY A 106 5.77 12.40 -10.31
N THR A 107 5.70 12.98 -9.11
CA THR A 107 6.16 12.33 -7.88
C THR A 107 5.53 10.96 -7.73
N ARG A 108 6.36 9.93 -7.57
CA ARG A 108 5.87 8.58 -7.35
C ARG A 108 5.51 8.39 -5.88
N ARG A 109 4.38 7.75 -5.64
CA ARG A 109 3.88 7.45 -4.31
C ARG A 109 3.33 6.04 -4.29
N VAL A 110 3.43 5.37 -3.14
CA VAL A 110 2.86 4.05 -2.95
C VAL A 110 1.83 4.12 -1.83
N TYR A 111 0.69 3.47 -2.06
CA TYR A 111 -0.39 3.33 -1.08
C TYR A 111 -0.57 1.86 -0.77
N ILE A 112 -1.00 1.56 0.46
CA ILE A 112 -1.39 0.20 0.83
C ILE A 112 -2.79 -0.03 0.28
N ALA A 113 -3.00 -1.17 -0.39
CA ALA A 113 -4.34 -1.56 -0.81
C ALA A 113 -5.02 -2.30 0.33
N SER A 114 -6.25 -1.90 0.66
CA SER A 114 -7.04 -2.55 1.70
C SER A 114 -8.24 -3.27 1.12
N ILE A 115 -8.66 -4.30 1.83
CA ILE A 115 -9.87 -5.06 1.55
C ILE A 115 -10.75 -5.07 2.79
N VAL A 116 -11.98 -5.53 2.66
CA VAL A 116 -12.83 -5.79 3.83
C VAL A 116 -12.14 -6.83 4.69
N VAL A 117 -12.08 -6.58 5.99
CA VAL A 117 -11.40 -7.48 6.91
C VAL A 117 -12.01 -8.88 6.84
N PRO A 118 -11.18 -9.95 6.77
CA PRO A 118 -11.71 -11.32 6.82
C PRO A 118 -12.49 -11.59 8.10
N ASP A 119 -13.52 -12.42 8.02
CA ASP A 119 -14.42 -12.68 9.15
C ASP A 119 -13.68 -13.08 10.43
N ARG A 120 -12.64 -13.90 10.30
CA ARG A 120 -11.85 -14.36 11.46
C ARG A 120 -11.09 -13.24 12.17
N PHE A 121 -10.97 -12.06 11.54
CA PHE A 121 -10.26 -10.91 12.09
C PHE A 121 -11.17 -9.70 12.34
N GLN A 122 -12.49 -9.87 12.32
CA GLN A 122 -13.43 -8.74 12.42
C GLN A 122 -13.21 -7.88 13.67
N THR A 123 -12.89 -8.48 14.80
CA THR A 123 -12.65 -7.75 16.03
C THR A 123 -11.26 -7.10 16.09
N MET A 124 -10.41 -7.41 15.12
CA MET A 124 -9.02 -6.94 15.09
C MET A 124 -8.84 -5.71 14.20
N SER A 125 -9.91 -5.17 13.63
CA SER A 125 -9.85 -3.97 12.80
C SER A 125 -10.93 -2.97 13.20
N GLU A 126 -10.49 -1.77 13.59
CA GLU A 126 -11.38 -0.69 14.03
C GLU A 126 -12.31 -0.21 12.92
N ASP A 127 -11.78 -0.09 11.70
CA ASP A 127 -12.53 0.45 10.56
C ASP A 127 -13.08 -0.63 9.62
N GLY A 128 -12.94 -1.90 9.99
CA GLY A 128 -13.42 -3.00 9.15
C GLY A 128 -12.58 -3.25 7.91
N ARG A 129 -11.41 -2.64 7.80
CA ARG A 129 -10.53 -2.77 6.65
C ARG A 129 -9.21 -3.44 7.07
N TRP A 130 -8.55 -4.06 6.11
CA TRP A 130 -7.36 -4.87 6.34
C TRP A 130 -6.41 -4.75 5.16
N PRO A 131 -5.10 -4.68 5.38
CA PRO A 131 -4.17 -4.72 4.26
C PRO A 131 -4.37 -6.00 3.45
N HIS A 132 -4.34 -5.88 2.14
CA HIS A 132 -4.48 -7.06 1.29
C HIS A 132 -3.16 -7.83 1.28
N VAL A 133 -3.09 -8.88 2.09
CA VAL A 133 -1.93 -9.78 2.14
C VAL A 133 -2.13 -10.89 1.12
N SER A 134 -1.18 -11.00 0.18
CA SER A 134 -1.19 -12.03 -0.84
C SER A 134 -0.13 -13.07 -0.53
N GLU A 135 -0.47 -14.34 -0.70
CA GLU A 135 0.43 -15.46 -0.47
C GLU A 135 1.21 -15.83 -1.73
N PRO A 136 2.34 -16.53 -1.59
CA PRO A 136 3.09 -17.03 -2.74
C PRO A 136 2.19 -17.83 -3.67
N GLY A 137 2.29 -17.58 -4.97
CA GLY A 137 1.47 -18.24 -5.97
C GLY A 137 0.08 -17.67 -6.16
N THR A 138 -0.37 -16.76 -5.30
CA THR A 138 -1.64 -16.08 -5.49
C THR A 138 -1.55 -15.08 -6.62
N PRO A 139 -2.52 -15.07 -7.56
CA PRO A 139 -2.51 -14.06 -8.62
C PRO A 139 -2.52 -12.65 -8.04
N THR A 140 -1.65 -11.80 -8.56
CA THR A 140 -1.61 -10.39 -8.20
C THR A 140 -2.84 -9.69 -8.74
N LEU A 141 -3.42 -8.78 -7.94
CA LEU A 141 -4.48 -7.92 -8.44
C LEU A 141 -3.96 -7.15 -9.65
N GLN A 142 -4.77 -7.07 -10.68
CA GLN A 142 -4.37 -6.40 -11.91
C GLN A 142 -5.24 -5.18 -12.14
N HIS A 143 -4.60 -4.08 -12.38
CA HIS A 143 -5.28 -2.93 -12.92
C HIS A 143 -5.49 -3.19 -14.43
N ARG A 144 -6.68 -2.92 -14.91
CA ARG A 144 -7.04 -3.17 -16.32
C ARG A 144 -6.37 -2.25 -17.33
N SER A 145 -5.57 -1.31 -16.87
CA SER A 145 -4.96 -0.37 -17.78
C SER A 145 -3.55 -0.81 -18.16
N VAL A 146 -3.11 -0.36 -18.91
CA VAL A 146 -2.12 0.12 -19.77
C VAL A 146 -0.70 -0.28 -19.39
N PRO A 147 0.11 -0.59 -20.40
CA PRO A 147 1.51 -0.93 -20.23
C PRO A 147 2.24 0.10 -19.38
N SER A 148 3.06 -0.41 -18.56
CA SER A 148 3.84 0.31 -17.60
C SER A 148 5.09 0.94 -18.21
N GLU A 149 5.39 2.16 -17.84
CA GLU A 149 6.66 2.79 -18.17
C GLU A 149 7.79 2.21 -17.30
N ASP A 150 7.45 1.71 -16.12
CA ASP A 150 8.42 1.14 -15.18
C ASP A 150 8.42 -0.38 -15.30
N SER A 151 9.03 -0.88 -16.37
CA SER A 151 9.01 -2.32 -16.67
C SER A 151 9.74 -3.17 -15.63
N ASP A 152 10.52 -2.56 -14.74
CA ASP A 152 11.22 -3.26 -13.66
C ASP A 152 10.36 -3.43 -12.39
N ILE A 153 9.12 -2.94 -12.38
CA ILE A 153 8.20 -3.10 -11.26
C ILE A 153 7.36 -4.36 -11.47
N TYR A 154 7.15 -5.11 -10.40
CA TYR A 154 6.33 -6.33 -10.43
C TYR A 154 4.89 -6.02 -10.77
#